data_c1659e40e30fc27dd95b1ff3ee59752c
#
_entry.id   c1659e40e30fc27dd95b1ff3ee59752c
#
_cell.length_a   1.000
_cell.length_b   1.000
_cell.length_c   1.000
_cell.angle_alpha   90.00
_cell.angle_beta   90.00
_cell.angle_gamma   90.00
#
_symmetry.space_group_name_H-M   'P 1'
#
loop_
_entity.id
_entity.type
_entity.pdbx_description
1 polymer ?
#
loop_
_entity_poly.entity_id
_entity_poly.type
_entity_poly.pdbx_seq_one_letter_code
_entity_poly.pdbx_strand_id
1 'polypeptide(L)'
;SDFDFERVINADNSFILPSFCDVHVHFREPGQSYKETISAGSKAAAHGGYTTVCTMPNLKPAPSTLDALNVQLDLIKKDADIEVIPYGTITMSQNGRGELSDMKALAPHVCAFSDDGRGVQADGLMRDAMYQAKELGKLIVAHCEDESLLREGKVRESEWKQIERDLKLADETGSGYHVCHISCKESVEVIRDAKKSGVDVTCETAPHYLVFDTDYLNAFINRWPELGGRFKMNPPIKDIADKNTLIEGILDGTVDMIATDHAPHSAEEKSRGFLKSPNGITGLECAFPALYTYLVKTGIISLEHLVKLMSVTPRERFGLDQNGFTVVNLDKDYKLDASKFLSLGKCTPFD
;
A
#
# COMPACT_ATOMS: atom_id res chain seq x y z
N SER A 1 -38.51 5.39 22.10
CA SER A 1 -38.41 5.77 20.70
C SER A 1 -38.11 4.50 19.92
N ASP A 2 -39.12 4.05 19.16
CA ASP A 2 -38.98 2.89 18.28
C ASP A 2 -38.09 3.34 17.09
N PHE A 3 -36.82 2.93 17.11
CA PHE A 3 -35.95 3.04 15.94
C PHE A 3 -36.22 1.79 15.10
N ASP A 4 -36.60 1.97 13.87
CA ASP A 4 -36.72 0.91 12.88
C ASP A 4 -35.31 0.58 12.36
N PHE A 5 -34.73 -0.52 12.84
CA PHE A 5 -33.38 -0.94 12.43
C PHE A 5 -33.48 -1.98 11.31
N GLU A 6 -32.85 -1.72 10.18
CA GLU A 6 -32.75 -2.71 9.10
C GLU A 6 -31.95 -3.95 9.53
N ARG A 7 -30.97 -3.77 10.42
CA ARG A 7 -30.11 -4.84 10.91
C ARG A 7 -29.56 -4.54 12.29
N VAL A 8 -29.56 -5.55 13.16
CA VAL A 8 -28.91 -5.51 14.48
C VAL A 8 -27.69 -6.44 14.46
N ILE A 9 -26.54 -5.91 14.83
CA ILE A 9 -25.29 -6.68 14.98
C ILE A 9 -25.00 -6.79 16.48
N ASN A 10 -24.88 -8.02 16.99
CA ASN A 10 -24.40 -8.24 18.36
C ASN A 10 -22.88 -8.02 18.40
N ALA A 11 -22.45 -7.01 19.13
CA ALA A 11 -21.04 -6.63 19.30
C ALA A 11 -20.54 -6.90 20.74
N ASP A 12 -21.15 -7.85 21.46
CA ASP A 12 -20.72 -8.24 22.81
C ASP A 12 -19.22 -8.61 22.80
N ASN A 13 -18.49 -8.06 23.78
CA ASN A 13 -17.03 -8.22 23.90
C ASN A 13 -16.24 -7.78 22.67
N SER A 14 -16.75 -6.80 21.93
CA SER A 14 -16.10 -6.27 20.73
C SER A 14 -15.86 -4.77 20.85
N PHE A 15 -14.86 -4.29 20.12
CA PHE A 15 -14.59 -2.86 19.96
C PHE A 15 -15.16 -2.39 18.62
N ILE A 16 -15.75 -1.20 18.62
CA ILE A 16 -16.17 -0.50 17.40
C ILE A 16 -15.10 0.54 17.11
N LEU A 17 -14.42 0.39 15.99
CA LEU A 17 -13.34 1.26 15.53
C LEU A 17 -13.78 2.00 14.26
N PRO A 18 -13.22 3.19 13.97
CA PRO A 18 -13.30 3.76 12.62
C PRO A 18 -12.83 2.72 11.61
N SER A 19 -13.54 2.55 10.51
CA SER A 19 -13.17 1.56 9.49
C SER A 19 -11.81 1.87 8.87
N PHE A 20 -11.06 0.83 8.51
CA PHE A 20 -9.74 1.00 7.94
C PHE A 20 -9.81 1.54 6.50
N CYS A 21 -8.75 2.22 6.10
CA CYS A 21 -8.52 2.75 4.77
C CYS A 21 -7.13 2.30 4.30
N ASP A 22 -7.06 1.63 3.16
CA ASP A 22 -5.79 1.22 2.58
C ASP A 22 -5.52 1.99 1.29
N VAL A 23 -4.47 2.80 1.30
CA VAL A 23 -4.13 3.65 0.16
C VAL A 23 -3.24 2.95 -0.88
N HIS A 24 -2.94 1.65 -0.67
CA HIS A 24 -2.03 0.90 -1.54
C HIS A 24 -2.44 -0.55 -1.71
N VAL A 25 -3.27 -0.83 -2.73
CA VAL A 25 -3.69 -2.19 -3.08
C VAL A 25 -3.68 -2.43 -4.59
N HIS A 26 -3.58 -3.70 -4.99
CA HIS A 26 -3.54 -4.14 -6.39
C HIS A 26 -4.68 -5.11 -6.69
N PHE A 27 -5.83 -4.61 -7.16
CA PHE A 27 -6.97 -5.47 -7.52
C PHE A 27 -6.90 -6.08 -8.91
N ARG A 28 -5.81 -5.85 -9.64
CA ARG A 28 -5.45 -6.56 -10.87
C ARG A 28 -6.45 -6.45 -12.04
N GLU A 29 -7.59 -5.83 -11.89
CA GLU A 29 -8.60 -5.61 -12.93
C GLU A 29 -8.65 -4.13 -13.36
N PRO A 30 -8.66 -3.89 -14.66
CA PRO A 30 -8.70 -4.84 -15.80
C PRO A 30 -7.36 -5.49 -16.14
N GLY A 31 -7.42 -6.64 -16.83
CA GLY A 31 -6.31 -7.23 -17.56
C GLY A 31 -5.54 -8.36 -16.86
N GLN A 32 -5.71 -8.54 -15.54
CA GLN A 32 -5.05 -9.61 -14.78
C GLN A 32 -5.99 -10.29 -13.77
N SER A 33 -7.27 -10.43 -14.14
CA SER A 33 -8.35 -10.97 -13.27
C SER A 33 -8.08 -12.37 -12.74
N TYR A 34 -7.18 -13.13 -13.36
CA TYR A 34 -6.76 -14.45 -12.85
C TYR A 34 -5.93 -14.38 -11.55
N LYS A 35 -5.42 -13.20 -11.19
CA LYS A 35 -4.69 -12.96 -9.94
C LYS A 35 -5.60 -12.42 -8.85
N GLU A 36 -6.46 -11.47 -9.21
CA GLU A 36 -7.45 -10.86 -8.36
C GLU A 36 -8.50 -10.15 -9.20
N THR A 37 -9.72 -10.07 -8.68
CA THR A 37 -10.81 -9.27 -9.26
C THR A 37 -11.21 -8.15 -8.29
N ILE A 38 -11.86 -7.11 -8.78
CA ILE A 38 -12.42 -6.04 -7.93
C ILE A 38 -13.41 -6.64 -6.93
N SER A 39 -14.26 -7.60 -7.37
CA SER A 39 -15.20 -8.27 -6.47
C SER A 39 -14.49 -9.06 -5.35
N ALA A 40 -13.49 -9.88 -5.68
CA ALA A 40 -12.79 -10.66 -4.67
C ALA A 40 -11.95 -9.79 -3.75
N GLY A 41 -11.22 -8.82 -4.30
CA GLY A 41 -10.39 -7.89 -3.53
C GLY A 41 -11.21 -6.98 -2.62
N SER A 42 -12.37 -6.46 -3.06
CA SER A 42 -13.24 -5.65 -2.21
C SER A 42 -13.86 -6.46 -1.07
N LYS A 43 -14.21 -7.74 -1.29
CA LYS A 43 -14.66 -8.65 -0.22
C LYS A 43 -13.53 -8.96 0.76
N ALA A 44 -12.32 -9.20 0.26
CA ALA A 44 -11.14 -9.40 1.11
C ALA A 44 -10.85 -8.16 1.97
N ALA A 45 -10.96 -6.97 1.40
CA ALA A 45 -10.83 -5.71 2.12
C ALA A 45 -11.90 -5.57 3.22
N ALA A 46 -13.17 -5.79 2.89
CA ALA A 46 -14.27 -5.77 3.86
C ALA A 46 -14.04 -6.78 5.00
N HIS A 47 -13.58 -7.99 4.68
CA HIS A 47 -13.23 -9.01 5.67
C HIS A 47 -12.06 -8.60 6.56
N GLY A 48 -11.10 -7.85 6.02
CA GLY A 48 -9.99 -7.25 6.77
C GLY A 48 -10.35 -6.01 7.59
N GLY A 49 -11.61 -5.53 7.49
CA GLY A 49 -12.11 -4.36 8.22
C GLY A 49 -11.95 -3.03 7.46
N TYR A 50 -11.65 -3.07 6.19
CA TYR A 50 -11.52 -1.88 5.33
C TYR A 50 -12.87 -1.55 4.68
N THR A 51 -13.20 -0.27 4.61
CA THR A 51 -14.35 0.24 3.84
C THR A 51 -13.95 1.12 2.67
N THR A 52 -12.68 1.50 2.61
CA THR A 52 -12.10 2.28 1.51
C THR A 52 -10.74 1.73 1.15
N VAL A 53 -10.50 1.57 -0.15
CA VAL A 53 -9.17 1.21 -0.68
C VAL A 53 -8.83 2.05 -1.90
N CYS A 54 -7.54 2.39 -2.07
CA CYS A 54 -7.04 3.05 -3.28
C CYS A 54 -6.24 2.04 -4.13
N THR A 55 -6.68 1.82 -5.38
CA THR A 55 -6.11 0.79 -6.26
C THR A 55 -5.04 1.33 -7.18
N MET A 56 -3.82 0.77 -7.09
CA MET A 56 -2.68 1.15 -7.91
C MET A 56 -2.90 0.90 -9.41
N PRO A 57 -2.25 1.72 -10.29
CA PRO A 57 -2.60 1.79 -11.71
C PRO A 57 -1.91 0.74 -12.59
N ASN A 58 -1.22 -0.25 -12.03
CA ASN A 58 -0.48 -1.27 -12.77
C ASN A 58 -1.39 -2.32 -13.43
N LEU A 59 -2.26 -1.86 -14.32
CA LEU A 59 -3.34 -2.57 -15.00
C LEU A 59 -3.11 -2.68 -16.52
N LYS A 60 -4.00 -3.37 -17.21
CA LYS A 60 -4.00 -3.50 -18.67
C LYS A 60 -5.42 -3.36 -19.23
N PRO A 61 -5.75 -2.19 -19.80
CA PRO A 61 -4.88 -1.03 -19.99
C PRO A 61 -4.57 -0.30 -18.67
N ALA A 62 -3.38 0.34 -18.59
CA ALA A 62 -3.07 1.23 -17.50
C ALA A 62 -3.90 2.53 -17.62
N PRO A 63 -4.43 3.11 -16.53
CA PRO A 63 -5.33 4.27 -16.56
C PRO A 63 -4.54 5.57 -16.82
N SER A 64 -3.97 5.71 -18.02
CA SER A 64 -3.21 6.87 -18.48
C SER A 64 -4.03 7.84 -19.34
N THR A 65 -5.25 7.44 -19.73
CA THR A 65 -6.25 8.24 -20.42
C THR A 65 -7.61 8.00 -19.78
N LEU A 66 -8.57 8.94 -20.01
CA LEU A 66 -9.91 8.80 -19.46
C LEU A 66 -10.63 7.53 -19.99
N ASP A 67 -10.42 7.18 -21.25
CA ASP A 67 -11.03 5.96 -21.84
C ASP A 67 -10.49 4.70 -21.13
N ALA A 68 -9.19 4.63 -20.86
CA ALA A 68 -8.61 3.50 -20.15
C ALA A 68 -9.08 3.44 -18.68
N LEU A 69 -9.19 4.59 -18.02
CA LEU A 69 -9.71 4.68 -16.65
C LEU A 69 -11.18 4.28 -16.57
N ASN A 70 -12.01 4.67 -17.54
CA ASN A 70 -13.45 4.33 -17.56
C ASN A 70 -13.68 2.82 -17.54
N VAL A 71 -12.81 2.01 -18.16
CA VAL A 71 -12.91 0.55 -18.08
C VAL A 71 -12.81 0.07 -16.62
N GLN A 72 -11.90 0.63 -15.84
CA GLN A 72 -11.76 0.30 -14.41
C GLN A 72 -12.94 0.84 -13.60
N LEU A 73 -13.38 2.08 -13.86
CA LEU A 73 -14.51 2.69 -13.14
C LEU A 73 -15.82 1.91 -13.35
N ASP A 74 -16.07 1.41 -14.56
CA ASP A 74 -17.25 0.59 -14.85
C ASP A 74 -17.23 -0.74 -14.09
N LEU A 75 -16.05 -1.37 -13.98
CA LEU A 75 -15.86 -2.58 -13.18
C LEU A 75 -16.03 -2.28 -11.67
N ILE A 76 -15.46 -1.19 -11.15
CA ILE A 76 -15.64 -0.78 -9.77
C ILE A 76 -17.13 -0.56 -9.45
N LYS A 77 -17.82 0.20 -10.30
CA LYS A 77 -19.25 0.49 -10.11
C LYS A 77 -20.12 -0.78 -10.09
N LYS A 78 -19.72 -1.79 -10.86
CA LYS A 78 -20.48 -3.04 -11.01
C LYS A 78 -20.19 -4.04 -9.89
N ASP A 79 -18.93 -4.18 -9.50
CA ASP A 79 -18.41 -5.37 -8.80
C ASP A 79 -17.83 -5.06 -7.39
N ALA A 80 -17.67 -3.79 -7.00
CA ALA A 80 -17.10 -3.44 -5.70
C ALA A 80 -18.14 -3.50 -4.56
N ASP A 81 -17.78 -4.16 -3.46
CA ASP A 81 -18.60 -4.24 -2.25
C ASP A 81 -18.28 -3.11 -1.22
N ILE A 82 -17.16 -2.40 -1.41
CA ILE A 82 -16.73 -1.25 -0.60
C ILE A 82 -16.34 -0.10 -1.52
N GLU A 83 -15.96 1.03 -0.95
CA GLU A 83 -15.43 2.14 -1.72
C GLU A 83 -14.04 1.81 -2.29
N VAL A 84 -13.94 1.81 -3.61
CA VAL A 84 -12.70 1.56 -4.35
C VAL A 84 -12.40 2.78 -5.21
N ILE A 85 -11.27 3.43 -4.96
CA ILE A 85 -10.87 4.65 -5.64
C ILE A 85 -9.59 4.38 -6.44
N PRO A 86 -9.58 4.59 -7.76
CA PRO A 86 -8.38 4.31 -8.57
C PRO A 86 -7.33 5.41 -8.46
N TYR A 87 -6.08 5.06 -8.72
CA TYR A 87 -5.01 5.99 -9.12
C TYR A 87 -5.02 6.20 -10.63
N GLY A 88 -4.65 7.41 -11.07
CA GLY A 88 -4.20 7.64 -12.43
C GLY A 88 -2.70 7.36 -12.54
N THR A 89 -2.19 7.06 -13.74
CA THR A 89 -0.75 6.95 -13.97
C THR A 89 -0.09 8.33 -14.00
N ILE A 90 1.18 8.43 -13.62
CA ILE A 90 2.01 9.62 -13.82
C ILE A 90 2.42 9.69 -15.31
N THR A 91 2.92 8.58 -15.84
CA THR A 91 3.39 8.51 -17.23
C THR A 91 2.47 7.68 -18.11
N MET A 92 2.50 7.93 -19.41
CA MET A 92 1.75 7.13 -20.39
C MET A 92 2.09 5.65 -20.24
N SER A 93 1.03 4.83 -20.12
CA SER A 93 1.12 3.37 -19.95
C SER A 93 1.95 2.92 -18.74
N GLN A 94 2.10 3.78 -17.72
CA GLN A 94 2.84 3.46 -16.48
C GLN A 94 4.30 3.03 -16.76
N ASN A 95 4.98 3.76 -17.65
CA ASN A 95 6.32 3.38 -18.08
C ASN A 95 7.46 3.95 -17.21
N GLY A 96 7.17 4.93 -16.31
CA GLY A 96 8.18 5.68 -15.56
C GLY A 96 9.06 6.57 -16.43
N ARG A 97 8.73 6.69 -17.71
CA ARG A 97 9.52 7.36 -18.77
C ARG A 97 8.60 7.87 -19.88
N GLY A 98 9.15 8.72 -20.75
CA GLY A 98 8.44 9.22 -21.94
C GLY A 98 7.60 10.44 -21.63
N GLU A 99 6.31 10.38 -21.86
CA GLU A 99 5.37 11.48 -21.71
C GLU A 99 4.49 11.30 -20.45
N LEU A 100 3.99 12.40 -19.91
CA LEU A 100 2.99 12.37 -18.84
C LEU A 100 1.66 11.83 -19.37
N SER A 101 0.89 11.20 -18.51
CA SER A 101 -0.50 10.81 -18.77
C SER A 101 -1.39 12.06 -18.93
N ASP A 102 -2.63 11.87 -19.33
CA ASP A 102 -3.61 12.97 -19.35
C ASP A 102 -4.13 13.26 -17.92
N MET A 103 -3.20 13.73 -17.06
CA MET A 103 -3.47 13.98 -15.64
C MET A 103 -4.66 14.91 -15.43
N LYS A 104 -4.86 15.89 -16.33
CA LYS A 104 -5.96 16.84 -16.23
C LYS A 104 -7.33 16.18 -16.42
N ALA A 105 -7.45 15.29 -17.41
CA ALA A 105 -8.70 14.56 -17.63
C ALA A 105 -8.94 13.49 -16.54
N LEU A 106 -7.87 12.92 -15.99
CA LEU A 106 -7.95 11.88 -14.95
C LEU A 106 -8.27 12.44 -13.55
N ALA A 107 -7.77 13.62 -13.20
CA ALA A 107 -7.82 14.19 -11.85
C ALA A 107 -9.19 14.16 -11.16
N PRO A 108 -10.34 14.42 -11.83
CA PRO A 108 -11.65 14.36 -11.17
C PRO A 108 -12.07 12.96 -10.71
N HIS A 109 -11.43 11.92 -11.22
CA HIS A 109 -11.86 10.52 -11.07
C HIS A 109 -10.91 9.64 -10.26
N VAL A 110 -9.78 10.21 -9.81
CA VAL A 110 -8.71 9.45 -9.12
C VAL A 110 -8.36 10.07 -7.77
N CYS A 111 -7.87 9.25 -6.82
CA CYS A 111 -7.39 9.78 -5.55
C CYS A 111 -6.08 10.57 -5.70
N ALA A 112 -5.15 10.06 -6.51
CA ALA A 112 -3.84 10.66 -6.75
C ALA A 112 -3.21 10.07 -8.02
N PHE A 113 -1.94 10.39 -8.30
CA PHE A 113 -1.20 9.85 -9.45
C PHE A 113 -0.02 9.01 -8.99
N SER A 114 0.14 7.84 -9.62
CA SER A 114 1.22 6.90 -9.32
C SER A 114 1.63 6.12 -10.57
N ASP A 115 2.92 5.77 -10.65
CA ASP A 115 3.40 4.74 -11.57
C ASP A 115 3.83 3.49 -10.80
N ASP A 116 3.16 3.18 -9.68
CA ASP A 116 3.55 2.12 -8.76
C ASP A 116 3.98 0.82 -9.46
N GLY A 117 5.04 0.20 -8.89
CA GLY A 117 5.81 -0.88 -9.48
C GLY A 117 6.92 -0.39 -10.42
N ARG A 118 7.04 0.94 -10.64
CA ARG A 118 8.12 1.61 -11.36
C ARG A 118 8.38 2.99 -10.77
N GLY A 119 9.64 3.37 -10.65
CA GLY A 119 10.02 4.76 -10.36
C GLY A 119 9.96 5.63 -11.62
N VAL A 120 9.56 6.88 -11.50
CA VAL A 120 9.77 7.88 -12.56
C VAL A 120 11.25 8.25 -12.58
N GLN A 121 11.95 7.94 -13.68
CA GLN A 121 13.42 7.93 -13.71
C GLN A 121 14.05 9.29 -14.02
N ALA A 122 13.39 10.14 -14.78
CA ALA A 122 13.95 11.43 -15.19
C ALA A 122 13.47 12.57 -14.29
N ASP A 123 14.40 13.36 -13.75
CA ASP A 123 14.10 14.51 -12.87
C ASP A 123 13.15 15.51 -13.52
N GLY A 124 13.36 15.87 -14.78
CA GLY A 124 12.50 16.79 -15.51
C GLY A 124 11.06 16.28 -15.62
N LEU A 125 10.89 15.00 -15.94
CA LEU A 125 9.57 14.39 -16.05
C LEU A 125 8.83 14.35 -14.69
N MET A 126 9.53 13.99 -13.60
CA MET A 126 8.96 14.01 -12.26
C MET A 126 8.62 15.43 -11.82
N ARG A 127 9.49 16.41 -12.10
CA ARG A 127 9.22 17.84 -11.82
C ARG A 127 7.96 18.33 -12.52
N ASP A 128 7.83 18.02 -13.81
CA ASP A 128 6.65 18.42 -14.60
C ASP A 128 5.37 17.74 -14.07
N ALA A 129 5.45 16.47 -13.69
CA ALA A 129 4.35 15.76 -13.04
C ALA A 129 3.94 16.40 -11.70
N MET A 130 4.92 16.78 -10.87
CA MET A 130 4.67 17.46 -9.59
C MET A 130 4.01 18.82 -9.78
N TYR A 131 4.44 19.63 -10.75
CA TYR A 131 3.76 20.91 -11.05
C TYR A 131 2.32 20.67 -11.49
N GLN A 132 2.05 19.73 -12.39
CA GLN A 132 0.69 19.42 -12.83
C GLN A 132 -0.17 18.88 -11.68
N ALA A 133 0.35 17.95 -10.86
CA ALA A 133 -0.37 17.41 -9.71
C ALA A 133 -0.77 18.52 -8.72
N LYS A 134 0.16 19.44 -8.41
CA LYS A 134 -0.11 20.60 -7.56
C LYS A 134 -1.23 21.49 -8.11
N GLU A 135 -1.18 21.85 -9.41
CA GLU A 135 -2.23 22.63 -10.06
C GLU A 135 -3.61 21.96 -9.99
N LEU A 136 -3.63 20.64 -10.04
CA LEU A 136 -4.84 19.82 -9.97
C LEU A 136 -5.28 19.50 -8.53
N GLY A 137 -4.54 19.94 -7.51
CA GLY A 137 -4.82 19.63 -6.11
C GLY A 137 -4.69 18.13 -5.77
N LYS A 138 -3.76 17.43 -6.44
CA LYS A 138 -3.53 15.99 -6.27
C LYS A 138 -2.12 15.70 -5.77
N LEU A 139 -1.96 14.53 -5.13
CA LEU A 139 -0.66 14.02 -4.70
C LEU A 139 0.05 13.30 -5.85
N ILE A 140 1.39 13.35 -5.82
CA ILE A 140 2.23 12.33 -6.45
C ILE A 140 2.53 11.25 -5.40
N VAL A 141 2.23 10.00 -5.74
CA VAL A 141 2.38 8.82 -4.88
C VAL A 141 3.36 7.88 -5.57
N ALA A 142 4.53 7.67 -4.97
CA ALA A 142 5.65 7.10 -5.69
C ALA A 142 6.19 5.80 -5.09
N HIS A 143 6.24 4.76 -5.91
CA HIS A 143 7.14 3.63 -5.74
C HIS A 143 8.55 4.10 -6.07
N CYS A 144 9.41 4.19 -5.06
CA CYS A 144 10.74 4.76 -5.23
C CYS A 144 11.76 3.67 -5.54
N GLU A 145 12.18 3.63 -6.80
CA GLU A 145 13.12 2.65 -7.28
C GLU A 145 13.96 3.20 -8.44
N ASP A 146 15.23 3.57 -8.17
CA ASP A 146 16.18 3.98 -9.18
C ASP A 146 16.70 2.76 -9.94
N GLU A 147 16.28 2.63 -11.20
CA GLU A 147 16.65 1.49 -12.06
C GLU A 147 18.14 1.43 -12.37
N SER A 148 18.89 2.53 -12.30
CA SER A 148 20.33 2.53 -12.54
C SER A 148 21.05 1.84 -11.40
N LEU A 149 20.66 2.14 -10.16
CA LEU A 149 21.19 1.50 -8.97
C LEU A 149 20.77 0.03 -8.87
N LEU A 150 19.55 -0.30 -9.28
CA LEU A 150 19.13 -1.71 -9.37
C LEU A 150 19.98 -2.53 -10.31
N ARG A 151 20.32 -1.98 -11.48
CA ARG A 151 21.20 -2.66 -12.45
C ARG A 151 22.61 -2.89 -11.91
N GLU A 152 23.05 -2.07 -10.96
CA GLU A 152 24.30 -2.24 -10.22
C GLU A 152 24.18 -3.20 -9.02
N GLY A 153 22.98 -3.75 -8.75
CA GLY A 153 22.71 -4.61 -7.61
C GLY A 153 22.53 -3.86 -6.28
N LYS A 154 22.44 -2.53 -6.32
CA LYS A 154 22.29 -1.64 -5.15
C LYS A 154 20.81 -1.44 -4.79
N VAL A 155 20.16 -2.52 -4.39
CA VAL A 155 18.70 -2.55 -4.12
C VAL A 155 18.30 -1.59 -3.01
N ARG A 156 19.09 -1.48 -1.94
CA ARG A 156 18.84 -0.57 -0.81
C ARG A 156 18.94 0.88 -1.24
N GLU A 157 20.04 1.22 -1.92
CA GLU A 157 20.31 2.57 -2.40
C GLU A 157 19.28 3.03 -3.43
N SER A 158 18.77 2.12 -4.23
CA SER A 158 17.72 2.36 -5.22
C SER A 158 16.48 3.00 -4.60
N GLU A 159 16.03 2.55 -3.42
CA GLU A 159 14.89 3.10 -2.71
C GLU A 159 15.18 4.51 -2.19
N TRP A 160 16.10 4.65 -1.25
CA TRP A 160 16.27 5.92 -0.54
C TRP A 160 16.90 7.04 -1.39
N LYS A 161 17.72 6.70 -2.39
CA LYS A 161 18.28 7.70 -3.31
C LYS A 161 17.22 8.31 -4.22
N GLN A 162 16.26 7.53 -4.68
CA GLN A 162 15.14 8.08 -5.42
C GLN A 162 14.25 8.94 -4.51
N ILE A 163 13.98 8.50 -3.27
CA ILE A 163 13.26 9.31 -2.29
C ILE A 163 13.98 10.65 -2.08
N GLU A 164 15.30 10.64 -1.84
CA GLU A 164 16.10 11.87 -1.66
C GLU A 164 15.98 12.83 -2.86
N ARG A 165 16.01 12.30 -4.08
CA ARG A 165 15.82 13.07 -5.30
C ARG A 165 14.42 13.67 -5.39
N ASP A 166 13.40 12.87 -5.16
CA ASP A 166 12.00 13.29 -5.29
C ASP A 166 11.60 14.30 -4.22
N LEU A 167 12.14 14.19 -3.01
CA LEU A 167 11.94 15.17 -1.94
C LEU A 167 12.50 16.56 -2.30
N LYS A 168 13.66 16.61 -2.99
CA LYS A 168 14.21 17.88 -3.50
C LYS A 168 13.28 18.49 -4.57
N LEU A 169 12.69 17.67 -5.43
CA LEU A 169 11.74 18.12 -6.43
C LEU A 169 10.40 18.54 -5.80
N ALA A 170 9.95 17.84 -4.76
CA ALA A 170 8.75 18.21 -4.02
C ALA A 170 8.91 19.57 -3.31
N ASP A 171 10.06 19.81 -2.70
CA ASP A 171 10.41 21.11 -2.10
C ASP A 171 10.44 22.22 -3.17
N GLU A 172 11.14 21.98 -4.29
CA GLU A 172 11.24 22.93 -5.42
C GLU A 172 9.86 23.31 -6.00
N THR A 173 8.99 22.33 -6.20
CA THR A 173 7.67 22.51 -6.83
C THR A 173 6.59 22.93 -5.84
N GLY A 174 6.77 22.60 -4.57
CA GLY A 174 5.75 22.70 -3.52
C GLY A 174 4.56 21.78 -3.77
N SER A 175 4.78 20.64 -4.41
CA SER A 175 3.78 19.59 -4.63
C SER A 175 3.65 18.71 -3.40
N GLY A 176 2.43 18.30 -3.05
CA GLY A 176 2.22 17.23 -2.09
C GLY A 176 2.79 15.90 -2.62
N TYR A 177 3.61 15.24 -1.82
CA TYR A 177 4.29 14.00 -2.16
C TYR A 177 4.02 12.91 -1.14
N HIS A 178 3.83 11.67 -1.60
CA HIS A 178 3.64 10.51 -0.74
C HIS A 178 4.56 9.37 -1.18
N VAL A 179 5.34 8.84 -0.24
CA VAL A 179 6.29 7.75 -0.49
C VAL A 179 5.66 6.42 -0.13
N CYS A 180 5.53 5.51 -1.10
CA CYS A 180 4.98 4.17 -0.89
C CYS A 180 5.94 3.28 -0.10
N HIS A 181 5.37 2.37 0.70
CA HIS A 181 5.96 1.15 1.28
C HIS A 181 7.47 1.23 1.60
N ILE A 182 7.92 2.28 2.32
CA ILE A 182 9.33 2.41 2.72
C ILE A 182 9.79 1.21 3.54
N SER A 183 11.01 0.74 3.29
CA SER A 183 11.51 -0.52 3.84
C SER A 183 12.89 -0.43 4.48
N CYS A 184 13.62 0.68 4.37
CA CYS A 184 14.95 0.83 4.94
C CYS A 184 15.11 2.08 5.81
N LYS A 185 16.08 2.04 6.72
CA LYS A 185 16.32 3.10 7.70
C LYS A 185 16.70 4.42 7.05
N GLU A 186 17.47 4.39 5.96
CA GLU A 186 17.88 5.59 5.24
C GLU A 186 16.66 6.32 4.65
N SER A 187 15.63 5.59 4.22
CA SER A 187 14.36 6.18 3.76
C SER A 187 13.67 6.93 4.90
N VAL A 188 13.63 6.36 6.10
CA VAL A 188 13.08 7.04 7.29
C VAL A 188 13.86 8.31 7.62
N GLU A 189 15.20 8.25 7.57
CA GLU A 189 16.07 9.39 7.88
C GLU A 189 15.86 10.56 6.90
N VAL A 190 15.86 10.30 5.59
CA VAL A 190 15.71 11.37 4.59
C VAL A 190 14.30 11.97 4.61
N ILE A 191 13.25 11.18 4.87
CA ILE A 191 11.88 11.68 5.02
C ILE A 191 11.74 12.52 6.29
N ARG A 192 12.32 12.05 7.42
CA ARG A 192 12.32 12.80 8.69
C ARG A 192 12.95 14.19 8.53
N ASP A 193 14.07 14.28 7.83
CA ASP A 193 14.76 15.54 7.60
C ASP A 193 13.97 16.45 6.62
N ALA A 194 13.35 15.90 5.60
CA ALA A 194 12.49 16.65 4.70
C ALA A 194 11.26 17.24 5.42
N LYS A 195 10.60 16.46 6.30
CA LYS A 195 9.50 16.94 7.14
C LYS A 195 9.92 18.08 8.05
N LYS A 196 11.10 17.97 8.72
CA LYS A 196 11.65 19.05 9.55
C LYS A 196 11.93 20.33 8.74
N SER A 197 12.27 20.18 7.47
CA SER A 197 12.52 21.30 6.55
C SER A 197 11.23 21.92 5.98
N GLY A 198 10.06 21.34 6.29
CA GLY A 198 8.75 21.85 5.85
C GLY A 198 8.28 21.35 4.49
N VAL A 199 8.91 20.32 3.93
CA VAL A 199 8.44 19.67 2.70
C VAL A 199 7.10 18.98 2.95
N ASP A 200 6.11 19.19 2.06
CA ASP A 200 4.80 18.51 2.15
C ASP A 200 4.92 17.04 1.73
N VAL A 201 5.42 16.24 2.63
CA VAL A 201 5.64 14.79 2.42
C VAL A 201 4.99 13.95 3.49
N THR A 202 4.42 12.82 3.07
CA THR A 202 4.01 11.70 3.91
C THR A 202 4.59 10.40 3.37
N CYS A 203 4.62 9.36 4.20
CA CYS A 203 5.02 8.03 3.76
C CYS A 203 4.19 6.93 4.44
N GLU A 204 4.20 5.79 3.80
CA GLU A 204 3.65 4.55 4.36
C GLU A 204 4.73 3.48 4.47
N THR A 205 4.53 2.56 5.41
CA THR A 205 5.23 1.27 5.44
C THR A 205 4.20 0.14 5.44
N ALA A 206 4.66 -1.10 5.31
CA ALA A 206 3.75 -2.23 5.24
C ALA A 206 3.90 -3.18 6.44
N PRO A 207 2.84 -3.96 6.80
CA PRO A 207 2.85 -4.86 7.94
C PRO A 207 4.04 -5.83 7.95
N HIS A 208 4.42 -6.32 6.78
CA HIS A 208 5.49 -7.30 6.65
C HIS A 208 6.89 -6.73 6.96
N TYR A 209 7.14 -5.42 6.77
CA TYR A 209 8.40 -4.77 7.16
C TYR A 209 8.47 -4.50 8.68
N LEU A 210 7.35 -4.43 9.36
CA LEU A 210 7.27 -4.21 10.81
C LEU A 210 7.36 -5.51 11.62
N VAL A 211 7.08 -6.66 10.98
CA VAL A 211 7.04 -7.96 11.66
C VAL A 211 8.26 -8.81 11.35
N PHE A 212 8.69 -8.86 10.09
CA PHE A 212 9.75 -9.75 9.62
C PHE A 212 11.06 -9.00 9.37
N ASP A 213 12.17 -9.75 9.43
CA ASP A 213 13.52 -9.35 9.06
C ASP A 213 14.20 -10.44 8.25
N THR A 214 15.39 -10.14 7.71
CA THR A 214 16.14 -11.11 6.88
C THR A 214 16.57 -12.35 7.63
N ASP A 215 16.76 -12.31 8.95
CA ASP A 215 17.13 -13.50 9.71
C ASP A 215 15.96 -14.48 9.76
N TYR A 216 14.74 -13.97 10.03
CA TYR A 216 13.52 -14.78 9.97
C TYR A 216 13.29 -15.32 8.55
N LEU A 217 13.39 -14.49 7.53
CA LEU A 217 13.25 -14.86 6.13
C LEU A 217 14.21 -16.01 5.76
N ASN A 218 15.50 -15.87 6.08
CA ASN A 218 16.52 -16.87 5.76
C ASN A 218 16.26 -18.19 6.49
N ALA A 219 15.90 -18.14 7.78
CA ALA A 219 15.55 -19.34 8.54
C ALA A 219 14.31 -20.05 7.94
N PHE A 220 13.30 -19.28 7.53
CA PHE A 220 12.09 -19.81 6.90
C PHE A 220 12.39 -20.49 5.56
N ILE A 221 13.10 -19.82 4.65
CA ILE A 221 13.43 -20.35 3.31
C ILE A 221 14.32 -21.57 3.42
N ASN A 222 15.28 -21.59 4.34
CA ASN A 222 16.14 -22.76 4.57
C ASN A 222 15.34 -23.98 5.02
N ARG A 223 14.26 -23.78 5.77
CA ARG A 223 13.41 -24.85 6.29
C ARG A 223 12.32 -25.29 5.29
N TRP A 224 11.76 -24.34 4.55
CA TRP A 224 10.64 -24.55 3.61
C TRP A 224 10.87 -23.79 2.29
N PRO A 225 11.84 -24.23 1.47
CA PRO A 225 12.22 -23.51 0.25
C PRO A 225 11.07 -23.38 -0.77
N GLU A 226 10.16 -24.35 -0.80
CA GLU A 226 8.97 -24.37 -1.66
C GLU A 226 7.95 -23.29 -1.28
N LEU A 227 7.93 -22.86 -0.02
CA LEU A 227 7.06 -21.80 0.48
C LEU A 227 7.71 -20.41 0.41
N GLY A 228 8.93 -20.29 -0.08
CA GLY A 228 9.68 -19.04 -0.17
C GLY A 228 8.95 -17.92 -0.93
N GLY A 229 8.01 -18.25 -1.82
CA GLY A 229 7.15 -17.30 -2.50
C GLY A 229 6.36 -16.39 -1.55
N ARG A 230 6.07 -16.85 -0.32
CA ARG A 230 5.37 -16.06 0.73
C ARG A 230 6.12 -14.79 1.14
N PHE A 231 7.45 -14.76 0.95
CA PHE A 231 8.32 -13.65 1.31
C PHE A 231 8.84 -12.87 0.10
N LYS A 232 8.29 -13.14 -1.10
CA LYS A 232 8.71 -12.44 -2.32
C LYS A 232 7.83 -11.23 -2.57
N MET A 233 8.33 -10.04 -2.19
CA MET A 233 7.74 -8.73 -2.41
C MET A 233 8.82 -7.73 -2.85
N ASN A 234 8.42 -6.54 -3.27
CA ASN A 234 9.29 -5.43 -3.63
C ASN A 234 8.72 -4.12 -3.06
N PRO A 235 9.48 -3.41 -2.23
CA PRO A 235 10.84 -3.67 -1.74
C PRO A 235 10.99 -4.99 -0.99
N PRO A 236 12.17 -5.64 -1.02
CA PRO A 236 12.40 -6.85 -0.25
C PRO A 236 12.54 -6.54 1.24
N ILE A 237 12.18 -7.53 2.10
CA ILE A 237 12.42 -7.46 3.54
C ILE A 237 13.91 -7.18 3.82
N LYS A 238 14.17 -6.30 4.75
CA LYS A 238 15.48 -5.83 5.17
C LYS A 238 15.89 -6.44 6.53
N ASP A 239 16.99 -5.96 7.08
CA ASP A 239 17.52 -6.44 8.36
C ASP A 239 16.76 -5.88 9.60
N ILE A 240 17.14 -6.37 10.77
CA ILE A 240 16.51 -5.98 12.04
C ILE A 240 16.70 -4.48 12.36
N ALA A 241 17.78 -3.85 11.90
CA ALA A 241 18.00 -2.43 12.14
C ALA A 241 17.01 -1.58 11.32
N ASP A 242 16.70 -2.00 10.09
CA ASP A 242 15.66 -1.36 9.27
C ASP A 242 14.29 -1.47 9.91
N LYS A 243 13.90 -2.68 10.33
CA LYS A 243 12.65 -2.93 11.03
C LYS A 243 12.51 -2.03 12.27
N ASN A 244 13.54 -1.96 13.10
CA ASN A 244 13.53 -1.14 14.31
C ASN A 244 13.40 0.35 13.97
N THR A 245 14.10 0.85 12.95
CA THR A 245 14.00 2.25 12.54
C THR A 245 12.63 2.59 11.94
N LEU A 246 11.98 1.66 11.24
CA LEU A 246 10.59 1.84 10.79
C LEU A 246 9.64 1.97 11.99
N ILE A 247 9.81 1.14 13.03
CA ILE A 247 9.02 1.21 14.27
C ILE A 247 9.29 2.54 15.00
N GLU A 248 10.55 2.98 15.10
CA GLU A 248 10.89 4.30 15.63
C GLU A 248 10.24 5.42 14.82
N GLY A 249 10.22 5.31 13.50
CA GLY A 249 9.55 6.26 12.61
C GLY A 249 8.03 6.32 12.82
N ILE A 250 7.39 5.21 13.18
CA ILE A 250 5.98 5.20 13.61
C ILE A 250 5.83 5.95 14.94
N LEU A 251 6.71 5.69 15.91
CA LEU A 251 6.62 6.28 17.24
C LEU A 251 6.87 7.80 17.24
N ASP A 252 7.75 8.29 16.40
CA ASP A 252 8.09 9.73 16.30
C ASP A 252 7.25 10.49 15.25
N GLY A 253 6.36 9.79 14.52
CA GLY A 253 5.48 10.39 13.52
C GLY A 253 6.14 10.66 12.16
N THR A 254 7.34 10.12 11.91
CA THR A 254 7.96 10.18 10.58
C THR A 254 7.22 9.30 9.59
N VAL A 255 6.82 8.08 10.00
CA VAL A 255 5.95 7.19 9.23
C VAL A 255 4.51 7.52 9.55
N ASP A 256 3.75 7.96 8.56
CA ASP A 256 2.41 8.53 8.73
C ASP A 256 1.31 7.47 8.78
N MET A 257 1.47 6.39 8.01
CA MET A 257 0.43 5.38 7.86
C MET A 257 1.00 4.00 7.54
N ILE A 258 0.14 3.01 7.65
CA ILE A 258 0.42 1.63 7.27
C ILE A 258 -0.55 1.24 6.16
N ALA A 259 -0.01 0.88 5.00
CA ALA A 259 -0.73 0.31 3.88
C ALA A 259 -0.25 -1.12 3.63
N THR A 260 -1.10 -1.96 3.04
CA THR A 260 -0.78 -3.40 2.98
C THR A 260 0.13 -3.77 1.82
N ASP A 261 0.14 -2.97 0.77
CA ASP A 261 0.66 -3.39 -0.53
C ASP A 261 0.09 -4.76 -0.94
N HIS A 262 -1.25 -4.90 -0.76
CA HIS A 262 -1.95 -6.12 -1.13
C HIS A 262 -1.81 -6.37 -2.63
N ALA A 263 -0.92 -7.31 -2.99
CA ALA A 263 -0.50 -7.56 -4.36
C ALA A 263 -0.61 -9.06 -4.70
N PRO A 264 -1.84 -9.59 -4.87
CA PRO A 264 -2.10 -11.00 -5.08
C PRO A 264 -1.54 -11.51 -6.41
N HIS A 265 -1.15 -12.79 -6.38
CA HIS A 265 -0.72 -13.59 -7.52
C HIS A 265 -1.36 -14.97 -7.45
N SER A 266 -1.41 -15.69 -8.56
CA SER A 266 -1.94 -17.06 -8.58
C SER A 266 -1.07 -18.02 -7.74
N ALA A 267 -1.68 -19.10 -7.27
CA ALA A 267 -0.96 -20.14 -6.52
C ALA A 267 0.20 -20.73 -7.34
N GLU A 268 0.00 -20.92 -8.66
CA GLU A 268 1.05 -21.40 -9.56
C GLU A 268 2.23 -20.44 -9.62
N GLU A 269 1.99 -19.12 -9.75
CA GLU A 269 3.04 -18.11 -9.79
C GLU A 269 3.85 -18.11 -8.48
N LYS A 270 3.19 -18.24 -7.34
CA LYS A 270 3.81 -18.17 -6.00
C LYS A 270 4.45 -19.49 -5.53
N SER A 271 4.14 -20.61 -6.17
CA SER A 271 4.76 -21.92 -5.89
C SER A 271 6.17 -22.11 -6.46
N ARG A 272 6.70 -21.12 -7.17
CA ARG A 272 8.02 -21.19 -7.85
C ARG A 272 9.22 -20.95 -6.92
N GLY A 273 8.98 -20.90 -5.61
CA GLY A 273 9.99 -20.58 -4.59
C GLY A 273 10.40 -19.11 -4.58
N PHE A 274 11.32 -18.74 -3.68
CA PHE A 274 11.66 -17.34 -3.43
C PHE A 274 12.21 -16.62 -4.67
N LEU A 275 13.11 -17.23 -5.41
CA LEU A 275 13.81 -16.55 -6.52
C LEU A 275 12.94 -16.35 -7.76
N LYS A 276 12.03 -17.29 -8.05
CA LYS A 276 11.27 -17.32 -9.32
C LYS A 276 9.83 -16.85 -9.19
N SER A 277 9.32 -16.69 -7.96
CA SER A 277 8.00 -16.12 -7.76
C SER A 277 7.99 -14.62 -8.10
N PRO A 278 6.91 -14.09 -8.65
CA PRO A 278 6.75 -12.64 -8.82
C PRO A 278 6.65 -11.94 -7.48
N ASN A 279 7.00 -10.65 -7.46
CA ASN A 279 6.85 -9.79 -6.30
C ASN A 279 5.37 -9.52 -6.00
N GLY A 280 5.01 -9.60 -4.72
CA GLY A 280 3.67 -9.32 -4.21
C GLY A 280 3.14 -10.43 -3.30
N ILE A 281 2.42 -10.03 -2.29
CA ILE A 281 1.80 -10.89 -1.28
C ILE A 281 0.37 -10.41 -0.99
N THR A 282 -0.42 -11.28 -0.35
CA THR A 282 -1.77 -10.94 0.12
C THR A 282 -1.69 -10.34 1.52
N GLY A 283 -2.24 -9.15 1.75
CA GLY A 283 -2.09 -8.38 2.99
C GLY A 283 -3.39 -8.02 3.71
N LEU A 284 -4.47 -7.66 2.98
CA LEU A 284 -5.68 -7.04 3.54
C LEU A 284 -6.31 -7.83 4.70
N GLU A 285 -6.45 -9.14 4.58
CA GLU A 285 -7.15 -9.98 5.56
C GLU A 285 -6.30 -10.35 6.78
N CYS A 286 -5.00 -10.00 6.78
CA CYS A 286 -4.08 -10.32 7.86
C CYS A 286 -3.38 -9.12 8.48
N ALA A 287 -3.50 -7.92 7.91
CA ALA A 287 -2.78 -6.73 8.36
C ALA A 287 -3.14 -6.36 9.81
N PHE A 288 -4.42 -6.12 10.10
CA PHE A 288 -4.84 -5.73 11.46
C PHE A 288 -4.49 -6.78 12.51
N PRO A 289 -4.86 -8.08 12.37
CA PRO A 289 -4.50 -9.07 13.39
C PRO A 289 -2.99 -9.25 13.57
N ALA A 290 -2.20 -9.14 12.52
CA ALA A 290 -0.74 -9.18 12.64
C ALA A 290 -0.21 -7.95 13.40
N LEU A 291 -0.56 -6.75 12.99
CA LEU A 291 -0.11 -5.51 13.64
C LEU A 291 -0.60 -5.41 15.08
N TYR A 292 -1.84 -5.79 15.36
CA TYR A 292 -2.36 -5.85 16.72
C TYR A 292 -1.53 -6.81 17.59
N THR A 293 -1.21 -7.99 17.06
CA THR A 293 -0.44 -9.01 17.78
C THR A 293 0.99 -8.55 18.03
N TYR A 294 1.67 -8.03 17.01
CA TYR A 294 3.10 -7.74 17.08
C TYR A 294 3.43 -6.35 17.63
N LEU A 295 2.54 -5.37 17.52
CA LEU A 295 2.80 -4.00 17.98
C LEU A 295 1.95 -3.58 19.18
N VAL A 296 0.65 -3.93 19.19
CA VAL A 296 -0.24 -3.49 20.27
C VAL A 296 -0.18 -4.43 21.49
N LYS A 297 -0.33 -5.74 21.30
CA LYS A 297 -0.23 -6.71 22.40
C LYS A 297 1.14 -6.71 23.09
N THR A 298 2.19 -6.33 22.37
CA THR A 298 3.55 -6.19 22.93
C THR A 298 3.82 -4.85 23.59
N GLY A 299 2.87 -3.90 23.48
CA GLY A 299 2.98 -2.57 24.10
C GLY A 299 3.89 -1.59 23.35
N ILE A 300 4.24 -1.87 22.08
CA ILE A 300 5.05 -0.95 21.26
C ILE A 300 4.23 0.28 20.90
N ILE A 301 2.97 0.12 20.48
CA ILE A 301 2.02 1.22 20.24
C ILE A 301 0.69 0.94 20.91
N SER A 302 -0.15 1.97 21.11
CA SER A 302 -1.53 1.79 21.56
C SER A 302 -2.46 1.37 20.42
N LEU A 303 -3.64 0.85 20.76
CA LEU A 303 -4.69 0.55 19.76
C LEU A 303 -5.12 1.81 19.01
N GLU A 304 -5.28 2.93 19.72
CA GLU A 304 -5.64 4.21 19.11
C GLU A 304 -4.58 4.65 18.08
N HIS A 305 -3.30 4.45 18.39
CA HIS A 305 -2.21 4.77 17.45
C HIS A 305 -2.31 3.87 16.21
N LEU A 306 -2.53 2.56 16.37
CA LEU A 306 -2.74 1.66 15.23
C LEU A 306 -3.93 2.08 14.37
N VAL A 307 -5.06 2.43 15.00
CA VAL A 307 -6.25 2.93 14.27
C VAL A 307 -5.94 4.23 13.53
N LYS A 308 -5.18 5.15 14.14
CA LYS A 308 -4.75 6.37 13.47
C LYS A 308 -3.97 6.06 12.19
N LEU A 309 -3.00 5.14 12.26
CA LEU A 309 -2.15 4.73 11.13
C LEU A 309 -2.91 4.02 10.00
N MET A 310 -3.97 3.27 10.33
CA MET A 310 -4.73 2.45 9.38
C MET A 310 -6.06 3.06 8.94
N SER A 311 -6.50 4.16 9.53
CA SER A 311 -7.83 4.74 9.27
C SER A 311 -7.79 6.25 9.09
N VAL A 312 -7.37 6.98 10.13
CA VAL A 312 -7.52 8.43 10.20
C VAL A 312 -6.54 9.13 9.27
N THR A 313 -5.25 8.88 9.46
CA THR A 313 -4.19 9.56 8.69
C THR A 313 -4.26 9.29 7.18
N PRO A 314 -4.51 8.04 6.70
CA PRO A 314 -4.72 7.81 5.28
C PRO A 314 -5.84 8.67 4.69
N ARG A 315 -6.99 8.74 5.38
CA ARG A 315 -8.13 9.53 4.91
C ARG A 315 -7.84 11.03 4.89
N GLU A 316 -7.26 11.55 5.96
CA GLU A 316 -6.87 12.98 6.04
C GLU A 316 -5.91 13.36 4.91
N ARG A 317 -4.89 12.53 4.65
CA ARG A 317 -3.89 12.83 3.62
C ARG A 317 -4.45 12.78 2.21
N PHE A 318 -5.34 11.84 1.94
CA PHE A 318 -5.91 11.63 0.60
C PHE A 318 -7.26 12.35 0.39
N GLY A 319 -7.74 13.08 1.40
CA GLY A 319 -9.02 13.80 1.33
C GLY A 319 -10.23 12.87 1.19
N LEU A 320 -10.22 11.73 1.90
CA LEU A 320 -11.25 10.70 1.84
C LEU A 320 -12.18 10.78 3.06
N ASP A 321 -13.46 10.57 2.84
CA ASP A 321 -14.45 10.59 3.91
C ASP A 321 -14.36 9.36 4.83
N GLN A 322 -14.72 9.53 6.10
CA GLN A 322 -14.96 8.42 7.01
C GLN A 322 -16.32 7.79 6.70
N ASN A 323 -16.34 6.58 6.14
CA ASN A 323 -17.53 5.94 5.59
C ASN A 323 -17.89 4.63 6.28
N GLY A 324 -17.80 4.54 7.61
CA GLY A 324 -18.21 3.36 8.33
C GLY A 324 -17.35 3.04 9.55
N PHE A 325 -17.54 1.83 10.06
CA PHE A 325 -16.83 1.34 11.23
C PHE A 325 -16.49 -0.16 11.07
N THR A 326 -15.49 -0.60 11.81
CA THR A 326 -15.07 -2.00 11.89
C THR A 326 -15.32 -2.52 13.30
N VAL A 327 -15.94 -3.71 13.40
CA VAL A 327 -16.17 -4.38 14.68
C VAL A 327 -15.10 -5.47 14.84
N VAL A 328 -14.31 -5.38 15.91
CA VAL A 328 -13.23 -6.32 16.21
C VAL A 328 -13.37 -6.92 17.59
N ASN A 329 -13.19 -8.24 17.70
CA ASN A 329 -13.09 -8.92 19.00
C ASN A 329 -11.61 -9.14 19.30
N LEU A 330 -11.06 -8.37 20.23
CA LEU A 330 -9.63 -8.38 20.57
C LEU A 330 -9.22 -9.55 21.48
N ASP A 331 -10.20 -10.22 22.09
CA ASP A 331 -9.97 -11.37 22.98
C ASP A 331 -9.94 -12.70 22.22
N LYS A 332 -10.33 -12.67 20.93
CA LYS A 332 -10.39 -13.88 20.10
C LYS A 332 -9.04 -14.21 19.50
N ASP A 333 -8.42 -15.25 20.02
CA ASP A 333 -7.23 -15.85 19.40
C ASP A 333 -7.61 -16.88 18.33
N TYR A 334 -6.93 -16.84 17.19
CA TYR A 334 -7.07 -17.82 16.13
C TYR A 334 -5.77 -17.95 15.33
N LYS A 335 -5.55 -19.13 14.75
CA LYS A 335 -4.47 -19.32 13.79
C LYS A 335 -4.92 -18.77 12.43
N LEU A 336 -4.13 -17.87 11.87
CA LEU A 336 -4.36 -17.36 10.53
C LEU A 336 -4.20 -18.51 9.53
N ASP A 337 -5.11 -18.60 8.57
CA ASP A 337 -5.16 -19.64 7.55
C ASP A 337 -5.47 -18.98 6.20
N ALA A 338 -4.44 -18.73 5.41
CA ALA A 338 -4.58 -18.05 4.13
C ALA A 338 -5.46 -18.82 3.12
N SER A 339 -5.66 -20.13 3.29
CA SER A 339 -6.56 -20.89 2.43
C SER A 339 -8.02 -20.40 2.52
N LYS A 340 -8.38 -19.75 3.63
CA LYS A 340 -9.72 -19.21 3.91
C LYS A 340 -9.91 -17.76 3.46
N PHE A 341 -8.87 -17.09 2.98
CA PHE A 341 -8.98 -15.72 2.50
C PHE A 341 -10.00 -15.60 1.36
N LEU A 342 -10.67 -14.46 1.28
CA LEU A 342 -11.61 -14.15 0.19
C LEU A 342 -10.86 -13.68 -1.06
N SER A 343 -9.67 -13.06 -0.90
CA SER A 343 -8.75 -12.78 -2.01
C SER A 343 -8.49 -14.04 -2.83
N LEU A 344 -8.36 -13.92 -4.15
CA LEU A 344 -7.96 -15.03 -5.01
C LEU A 344 -6.51 -15.46 -4.74
N GLY A 345 -5.63 -14.51 -4.43
CA GLY A 345 -4.29 -14.80 -3.95
C GLY A 345 -4.31 -15.30 -2.50
N LYS A 346 -3.62 -16.41 -2.24
CA LYS A 346 -3.57 -17.06 -0.93
C LYS A 346 -2.15 -17.08 -0.34
N CYS A 347 -1.29 -16.15 -0.78
CA CYS A 347 0.13 -16.19 -0.47
C CYS A 347 0.52 -15.01 0.43
N THR A 348 0.78 -15.29 1.70
CA THR A 348 1.18 -14.31 2.71
C THR A 348 2.24 -14.89 3.65
N PRO A 349 3.18 -14.08 4.18
CA PRO A 349 4.14 -14.54 5.18
C PRO A 349 3.52 -14.75 6.57
N PHE A 350 2.30 -14.29 6.79
CA PHE A 350 1.62 -14.36 8.08
C PHE A 350 0.88 -15.68 8.34
N ASP A 351 0.82 -16.60 7.35
CA ASP A 351 0.14 -17.90 7.47
C ASP A 351 1.06 -19.00 8.01
#